data_237f4aaecd0540dfb04adf6d62595654
#
_entry.id   237f4aaecd0540dfb04adf6d62595654
#
_cell.length_a   1.000
_cell.length_b   1.000
_cell.length_c   1.000
_cell.angle_alpha   90.00
_cell.angle_beta   90.00
_cell.angle_gamma   90.00
#
_symmetry.space_group_name_H-M   'P 1'
#
loop_
_entity.id
_entity.type
_entity.pdbx_description
1 polymer ?
#
loop_
_entity_poly.entity_id
_entity_poly.type
_entity_poly.pdbx_seq_one_letter_code
_entity_poly.pdbx_strand_id
1 'polypeptide(L)'
;YELGSTFKPLTVAAAIDAGTVTDMARRYDATAPVAIAGFQIRDVHPQRRWLNVPETLVHSSNIVTARISDDLGIARMQQLMEALEFRNRPHIEIKERAKPIWPKSWGRLTNMTVGFGHGIAVTPLHLASAYAALVN
;
A
#
# COMPACT_ATOMS: atom_id res chain seq x y z
N TYR A 1 8.09 5.69 11.50
CA TYR A 1 7.99 6.46 10.27
C TYR A 1 6.83 5.92 9.42
N GLU A 2 5.91 6.78 9.04
CA GLU A 2 4.79 6.42 8.17
C GLU A 2 5.27 6.34 6.71
N LEU A 3 4.95 5.26 6.01
CA LEU A 3 5.53 4.94 4.70
C LEU A 3 5.06 5.87 3.58
N GLY A 4 3.80 6.30 3.65
CA GLY A 4 3.21 7.12 2.60
C GLY A 4 3.32 6.46 1.22
N SER A 5 3.50 7.29 0.21
CA SER A 5 3.53 6.85 -1.20
C SER A 5 4.66 5.88 -1.56
N THR A 6 5.68 5.73 -0.72
CA THR A 6 6.73 4.73 -0.93
C THR A 6 6.22 3.29 -0.78
N PHE A 7 5.05 3.10 -0.18
CA PHE A 7 4.43 1.78 -0.05
C PHE A 7 3.64 1.35 -1.29
N LYS A 8 3.19 2.26 -2.14
CA LYS A 8 2.35 1.96 -3.31
C LYS A 8 2.92 0.91 -4.27
N PRO A 9 4.23 0.92 -4.62
CA PRO A 9 4.81 -0.13 -5.45
C PRO A 9 4.68 -1.53 -4.85
N LEU A 10 4.78 -1.65 -3.51
CA LEU A 10 4.61 -2.93 -2.82
C LEU A 10 3.16 -3.45 -2.93
N THR A 11 2.18 -2.57 -2.76
CA THR A 11 0.76 -2.91 -2.95
C THR A 11 0.47 -3.36 -4.38
N VAL A 12 0.99 -2.63 -5.37
CA VAL A 12 0.80 -2.98 -6.79
C VAL A 12 1.48 -4.32 -7.10
N ALA A 13 2.70 -4.55 -6.63
CA ALA A 13 3.41 -5.81 -6.82
C ALA A 13 2.64 -6.99 -6.20
N ALA A 14 2.11 -6.83 -4.99
CA ALA A 14 1.29 -7.85 -4.35
C ALA A 14 0.00 -8.14 -5.14
N ALA A 15 -0.63 -7.12 -5.72
CA ALA A 15 -1.82 -7.29 -6.53
C ALA A 15 -1.53 -8.02 -7.85
N ILE A 16 -0.36 -7.80 -8.45
CA ILE A 16 0.12 -8.53 -9.64
C ILE A 16 0.39 -9.99 -9.26
N ASP A 17 1.16 -10.23 -8.21
CA ASP A 17 1.51 -11.57 -7.73
C ASP A 17 0.27 -12.40 -7.36
N ALA A 18 -0.71 -11.76 -6.72
CA ALA A 18 -1.98 -12.37 -6.35
C ALA A 18 -2.95 -12.58 -7.54
N GLY A 19 -2.63 -12.09 -8.74
CA GLY A 19 -3.49 -12.19 -9.93
C GLY A 19 -4.74 -11.31 -9.88
N THR A 20 -4.82 -10.33 -8.98
CA THR A 20 -5.93 -9.35 -8.97
C THR A 20 -5.69 -8.23 -9.97
N VAL A 21 -4.43 -8.00 -10.34
CA VAL A 21 -4.01 -7.15 -11.46
C VAL A 21 -3.29 -8.03 -12.47
N THR A 22 -3.95 -8.38 -13.56
CA THR A 22 -3.41 -9.24 -14.64
C THR A 22 -3.07 -8.46 -15.90
N ASP A 23 -3.56 -7.23 -16.02
CA ASP A 23 -3.32 -6.33 -17.15
C ASP A 23 -2.93 -4.94 -16.65
N MET A 24 -1.74 -4.48 -17.03
CA MET A 24 -1.23 -3.14 -16.70
C MET A 24 -2.07 -2.03 -17.35
N ALA A 25 -2.77 -2.32 -18.45
CA ALA A 25 -3.67 -1.36 -19.10
C ALA A 25 -5.04 -1.23 -18.41
N ARG A 26 -5.36 -2.13 -17.46
CA ARG A 26 -6.59 -2.05 -16.68
C ARG A 26 -6.69 -0.67 -16.04
N ARG A 27 -7.85 -0.03 -16.21
CA ARG A 27 -8.12 1.30 -15.69
C ARG A 27 -9.00 1.26 -14.45
N TYR A 28 -8.71 2.19 -13.54
CA TYR A 28 -9.42 2.41 -12.29
C TYR A 28 -9.95 3.85 -12.26
N ASP A 29 -11.12 4.01 -11.69
CA ASP A 29 -11.78 5.31 -11.57
C ASP A 29 -11.08 6.19 -10.53
N ALA A 30 -10.47 7.29 -10.98
CA ALA A 30 -9.89 8.37 -10.16
C ALA A 30 -10.56 9.72 -10.45
N THR A 31 -11.78 9.72 -10.97
CA THR A 31 -12.53 10.94 -11.33
C THR A 31 -12.93 11.76 -10.12
N ALA A 32 -13.20 11.11 -8.98
CA ALA A 32 -13.63 11.73 -7.73
C ALA A 32 -13.06 11.00 -6.50
N PRO A 33 -13.00 11.66 -5.33
CA PRO A 33 -12.65 11.03 -4.06
C PRO A 33 -13.52 9.81 -3.75
N VAL A 34 -12.94 8.82 -3.08
CA VAL A 34 -13.66 7.64 -2.60
C VAL A 34 -14.14 7.88 -1.17
N ALA A 35 -15.46 7.85 -0.97
CA ALA A 35 -16.05 7.92 0.36
C ALA A 35 -16.24 6.51 0.93
N ILE A 36 -15.73 6.27 2.14
CA ILE A 36 -15.88 4.99 2.85
C ILE A 36 -15.91 5.24 4.36
N ALA A 37 -16.91 4.69 5.04
CA ALA A 37 -17.07 4.78 6.50
C ALA A 37 -16.92 6.21 7.07
N GLY A 38 -17.46 7.23 6.37
CA GLY A 38 -17.36 8.64 6.77
C GLY A 38 -16.01 9.30 6.47
N PHE A 39 -15.07 8.57 5.89
CA PHE A 39 -13.76 9.08 5.48
C PHE A 39 -13.72 9.27 3.96
N GLN A 40 -12.92 10.25 3.49
CA GLN A 40 -12.71 10.47 2.07
C GLN A 40 -11.24 10.26 1.71
N ILE A 41 -10.99 9.31 0.79
CA ILE A 41 -9.67 9.09 0.19
C ILE A 41 -9.55 10.02 -1.01
N ARG A 42 -8.53 10.86 -0.99
CA ARG A 42 -8.26 11.88 -2.02
C ARG A 42 -6.85 11.77 -2.55
N ASP A 43 -6.67 12.13 -3.80
CA ASP A 43 -5.36 12.34 -4.38
C ASP A 43 -4.83 13.73 -4.01
N VAL A 44 -3.51 13.83 -3.80
CA VAL A 44 -2.83 15.11 -3.57
C VAL A 44 -2.84 15.93 -4.85
N HIS A 45 -2.66 15.27 -5.99
CA HIS A 45 -2.70 15.86 -7.34
C HIS A 45 -3.78 15.17 -8.19
N PRO A 46 -5.08 15.56 -8.02
CA PRO A 46 -6.18 14.88 -8.67
C PRO A 46 -6.10 14.95 -10.19
N GLN A 47 -6.10 13.81 -10.85
CA GLN A 47 -6.11 13.71 -12.31
C GLN A 47 -7.52 13.81 -12.90
N ARG A 48 -8.55 13.53 -12.10
CA ARG A 48 -9.98 13.58 -12.45
C ARG A 48 -10.33 12.76 -13.70
N ARG A 49 -9.67 11.63 -13.87
CA ARG A 49 -9.86 10.70 -14.98
C ARG A 49 -9.57 9.27 -14.52
N TRP A 50 -9.85 8.31 -15.38
CA TRP A 50 -9.44 6.93 -15.17
C TRP A 50 -7.94 6.79 -15.39
N LEU A 51 -7.28 6.06 -14.50
CA LEU A 51 -5.84 5.80 -14.54
C LEU A 51 -5.58 4.30 -14.68
N ASN A 52 -4.61 3.93 -15.50
CA ASN A 52 -4.08 2.57 -15.53
C ASN A 52 -3.03 2.35 -14.41
N VAL A 53 -2.50 1.13 -14.31
CA VAL A 53 -1.58 0.78 -13.22
C VAL A 53 -0.27 1.59 -13.28
N PRO A 54 0.43 1.73 -14.41
CA PRO A 54 1.60 2.62 -14.51
C PRO A 54 1.27 4.09 -14.16
N GLU A 55 0.18 4.64 -14.70
CA GLU A 55 -0.25 6.01 -14.40
C GLU A 55 -0.53 6.23 -12.92
N THR A 56 -1.04 5.18 -12.23
CA THR A 56 -1.27 5.22 -10.76
C THR A 56 0.00 5.49 -9.99
N LEU A 57 1.12 4.88 -10.39
CA LEU A 57 2.42 5.09 -9.76
C LEU A 57 3.04 6.44 -10.19
N VAL A 58 2.96 6.80 -11.47
CA VAL A 58 3.47 8.08 -11.99
C VAL A 58 2.83 9.28 -11.30
N HIS A 59 1.49 9.25 -11.15
CA HIS A 59 0.73 10.33 -10.50
C HIS A 59 0.58 10.15 -9.00
N SER A 60 1.09 9.04 -8.46
CA SER A 60 0.99 8.71 -7.03
C SER A 60 -0.45 8.76 -6.51
N SER A 61 -1.40 8.14 -7.25
CA SER A 61 -2.82 8.17 -6.89
C SER A 61 -3.12 7.34 -5.64
N ASN A 62 -3.59 7.98 -4.58
CA ASN A 62 -4.13 7.33 -3.39
C ASN A 62 -5.44 6.59 -3.71
N ILE A 63 -6.29 7.22 -4.53
CA ILE A 63 -7.60 6.68 -4.91
C ILE A 63 -7.44 5.34 -5.60
N VAL A 64 -6.60 5.28 -6.63
CA VAL A 64 -6.42 4.03 -7.39
C VAL A 64 -5.70 2.97 -6.56
N THR A 65 -4.67 3.35 -5.80
CA THR A 65 -3.97 2.39 -4.93
C THR A 65 -4.91 1.82 -3.87
N ALA A 66 -5.81 2.64 -3.30
CA ALA A 66 -6.83 2.16 -2.37
C ALA A 66 -7.80 1.16 -3.03
N ARG A 67 -8.20 1.38 -4.28
CA ARG A 67 -9.03 0.43 -5.05
C ARG A 67 -8.30 -0.87 -5.33
N ILE A 68 -7.04 -0.80 -5.73
CA ILE A 68 -6.18 -1.99 -5.93
C ILE A 68 -6.05 -2.78 -4.61
N SER A 69 -5.86 -2.09 -3.49
CA SER A 69 -5.79 -2.70 -2.16
C SER A 69 -7.12 -3.34 -1.74
N ASP A 70 -8.25 -2.71 -2.09
CA ASP A 70 -9.58 -3.26 -1.84
C ASP A 70 -9.83 -4.53 -2.66
N ASP A 71 -9.46 -4.53 -3.95
CA ASP A 71 -9.49 -5.71 -4.83
C ASP A 71 -8.58 -6.84 -4.31
N LEU A 72 -7.39 -6.50 -3.79
CA LEU A 72 -6.46 -7.47 -3.20
C LEU A 72 -7.06 -8.15 -1.96
N GLY A 73 -7.77 -7.38 -1.15
CA GLY A 73 -8.46 -7.85 0.05
C GLY A 73 -7.58 -7.90 1.29
N ILE A 74 -8.24 -7.93 2.45
CA ILE A 74 -7.59 -7.83 3.77
C ILE A 74 -6.59 -8.97 4.01
N ALA A 75 -7.00 -10.21 3.74
CA ALA A 75 -6.18 -11.38 4.01
C ALA A 75 -4.84 -11.34 3.25
N ARG A 76 -4.86 -11.02 1.96
CA ARG A 76 -3.66 -10.94 1.13
C ARG A 76 -2.79 -9.74 1.49
N MET A 77 -3.39 -8.60 1.86
CA MET A 77 -2.64 -7.45 2.36
C MET A 77 -1.92 -7.80 3.66
N GLN A 78 -2.57 -8.49 4.58
CA GLN A 78 -1.93 -8.94 5.83
C GLN A 78 -0.82 -9.96 5.57
N GLN A 79 -1.01 -10.89 4.63
CA GLN A 79 0.03 -11.83 4.20
C GLN A 79 1.25 -11.10 3.63
N LEU A 80 1.04 -10.07 2.80
CA LEU A 80 2.12 -9.21 2.30
C LEU A 80 2.91 -8.59 3.47
N MET A 81 2.20 -8.01 4.45
CA MET A 81 2.85 -7.38 5.60
C MET A 81 3.65 -8.37 6.44
N GLU A 82 3.16 -9.60 6.59
CA GLU A 82 3.87 -10.68 7.29
C GLU A 82 5.10 -11.14 6.51
N ALA A 83 4.97 -11.33 5.20
CA ALA A 83 6.08 -11.71 4.32
C ALA A 83 7.19 -10.65 4.30
N LEU A 84 6.84 -9.37 4.39
CA LEU A 84 7.79 -8.26 4.51
C LEU A 84 8.31 -8.04 5.94
N GLU A 85 7.90 -8.88 6.89
CA GLU A 85 8.26 -8.80 8.31
C GLU A 85 7.90 -7.46 8.99
N PHE A 86 6.93 -6.75 8.48
CA PHE A 86 6.53 -5.41 8.95
C PHE A 86 5.91 -5.40 10.36
N ARG A 87 5.63 -6.57 10.96
CA ARG A 87 5.18 -6.71 12.36
C ARG A 87 6.32 -6.90 13.34
N ASN A 88 7.48 -7.33 12.86
CA ASN A 88 8.63 -7.70 13.66
C ASN A 88 9.64 -6.54 13.77
N ARG A 89 10.56 -6.63 14.71
CA ARG A 89 11.73 -5.77 14.70
C ARG A 89 12.68 -6.22 13.60
N PRO A 90 13.36 -5.30 12.89
CA PRO A 90 14.29 -5.69 11.85
C PRO A 90 15.37 -6.64 12.38
N HIS A 91 15.70 -7.67 11.61
CA HIS A 91 16.79 -8.60 11.90
C HIS A 91 18.14 -7.98 11.54
N ILE A 92 18.66 -7.14 12.43
CA ILE A 92 19.97 -6.49 12.30
C ILE A 92 20.70 -6.53 13.64
N GLU A 93 22.01 -6.43 13.61
CA GLU A 93 22.88 -6.51 14.80
C GLU A 93 22.84 -5.26 15.69
N ILE A 94 22.18 -4.18 15.24
CA ILE A 94 22.04 -2.92 16.01
C ILE A 94 21.02 -3.11 17.13
N LYS A 95 21.34 -2.65 18.35
CA LYS A 95 20.48 -2.78 19.53
C LYS A 95 19.24 -1.85 19.49
N GLU A 96 19.38 -0.67 18.91
CA GLU A 96 18.34 0.35 18.79
C GLU A 96 17.40 0.02 17.63
N ARG A 97 16.44 -0.89 17.88
CA ARG A 97 15.45 -1.34 16.91
C ARG A 97 14.06 -0.91 17.34
N ALA A 98 13.44 0.00 16.61
CA ALA A 98 12.07 0.40 16.87
C ALA A 98 11.08 -0.73 16.51
N LYS A 99 10.01 -0.84 17.31
CA LYS A 99 8.88 -1.72 16.98
C LYS A 99 7.94 -1.00 16.01
N PRO A 100 7.46 -1.66 14.95
CA PRO A 100 6.46 -1.09 14.07
C PRO A 100 5.18 -0.66 14.82
N ILE A 101 4.54 0.39 14.31
CA ILE A 101 3.20 0.78 14.75
C ILE A 101 2.19 0.16 13.79
N TRP A 102 1.24 -0.57 14.36
CA TRP A 102 0.28 -1.39 13.65
C TRP A 102 -1.16 -0.95 13.97
N PRO A 103 -2.10 -0.99 13.00
CA PRO A 103 -3.50 -0.69 13.28
C PRO A 103 -4.07 -1.61 14.36
N LYS A 104 -4.84 -1.05 15.30
CA LYS A 104 -5.51 -1.82 16.35
C LYS A 104 -6.60 -2.75 15.80
N SER A 105 -7.26 -2.33 14.73
CA SER A 105 -8.26 -3.10 13.99
C SER A 105 -7.99 -2.98 12.50
N TRP A 106 -8.33 -4.01 11.74
CA TRP A 106 -8.10 -4.07 10.31
C TRP A 106 -9.41 -4.32 9.56
N GLY A 107 -10.12 -3.25 9.27
CA GLY A 107 -11.32 -3.26 8.43
C GLY A 107 -11.01 -2.84 6.98
N ARG A 108 -12.06 -2.74 6.16
CA ARG A 108 -11.95 -2.35 4.74
C ARG A 108 -11.28 -0.98 4.56
N LEU A 109 -11.70 0.03 5.35
CA LEU A 109 -11.07 1.36 5.30
C LEU A 109 -9.57 1.27 5.62
N THR A 110 -9.20 0.56 6.69
CA THR A 110 -7.79 0.34 7.07
C THR A 110 -7.03 -0.33 5.93
N ASN A 111 -7.61 -1.35 5.30
CA ASN A 111 -6.99 -2.04 4.17
C ASN A 111 -6.70 -1.08 3.00
N MET A 112 -7.66 -0.24 2.66
CA MET A 112 -7.53 0.75 1.59
C MET A 112 -6.48 1.81 1.92
N THR A 113 -6.43 2.32 3.16
CA THR A 113 -5.48 3.36 3.59
C THR A 113 -4.06 2.84 3.72
N VAL A 114 -3.90 1.63 4.27
CA VAL A 114 -2.59 0.96 4.36
C VAL A 114 -2.01 0.72 2.95
N GLY A 115 -2.84 0.42 1.97
CA GLY A 115 -2.42 0.22 0.58
C GLY A 115 -1.61 1.38 0.00
N PHE A 116 -1.88 2.62 0.42
CA PHE A 116 -1.06 3.78 0.05
C PHE A 116 -0.14 4.28 1.19
N GLY A 117 0.15 3.42 2.17
CA GLY A 117 1.14 3.65 3.21
C GLY A 117 0.68 4.51 4.38
N HIS A 118 -0.63 4.66 4.59
CA HIS A 118 -1.20 5.42 5.70
C HIS A 118 -1.72 4.49 6.80
N GLY A 119 -1.47 4.86 8.07
CA GLY A 119 -1.96 4.12 9.24
C GLY A 119 -1.04 2.98 9.71
N ILE A 120 0.14 2.82 9.09
CA ILE A 120 1.23 1.98 9.59
C ILE A 120 2.53 2.78 9.64
N ALA A 121 3.38 2.46 10.61
CA ALA A 121 4.72 3.04 10.68
C ALA A 121 5.75 1.95 10.90
N VAL A 122 6.80 1.98 10.10
CA VAL A 122 7.93 1.05 10.16
C VAL A 122 9.25 1.83 10.13
N THR A 123 10.37 1.14 10.30
CA THR A 123 11.67 1.77 10.18
C THR A 123 12.09 1.87 8.70
N PRO A 124 12.99 2.80 8.33
CA PRO A 124 13.57 2.86 6.98
C PRO A 124 14.19 1.54 6.55
N LEU A 125 14.70 0.76 7.49
CA LEU A 125 15.31 -0.54 7.22
C LEU A 125 14.28 -1.58 6.77
N HIS A 126 13.06 -1.60 7.36
CA HIS A 126 11.98 -2.44 6.86
C HIS A 126 11.63 -2.09 5.41
N LEU A 127 11.57 -0.80 5.09
CA LEU A 127 11.29 -0.36 3.74
C LEU A 127 12.39 -0.77 2.76
N ALA A 128 13.65 -0.60 3.13
CA ALA A 128 14.79 -1.02 2.31
C ALA A 128 14.76 -2.54 2.05
N SER A 129 14.49 -3.34 3.07
CA SER A 129 14.33 -4.80 2.94
C SER A 129 13.18 -5.17 2.00
N ALA A 130 12.03 -4.49 2.12
CA ALA A 130 10.87 -4.72 1.27
C ALA A 130 11.18 -4.40 -0.21
N TYR A 131 11.90 -3.29 -0.47
CA TYR A 131 12.32 -2.96 -1.83
C TYR A 131 13.37 -3.95 -2.37
N ALA A 132 14.28 -4.44 -1.53
CA ALA A 132 15.19 -5.51 -1.95
C ALA A 132 14.43 -6.77 -2.41
N ALA A 133 13.34 -7.13 -1.76
CA ALA A 133 12.48 -8.24 -2.17
C ALA A 133 11.78 -8.02 -3.51
N LEU A 134 11.51 -6.76 -3.92
CA LEU A 134 10.91 -6.46 -5.23
C LEU A 134 11.89 -6.66 -6.40
N VAL A 135 13.20 -6.54 -6.18
CA VAL A 135 14.22 -6.53 -7.24
C VAL A 135 15.10 -7.78 -7.24
N ASN A 136 14.96 -8.65 -6.26
CA ASN A 136 15.61 -9.97 -6.20
C ASN A 136 14.65 -11.05 -6.74
#